data_fb74664efb1e4d9a83a428ac737617e3
#
_entry.id   fb74664efb1e4d9a83a428ac737617e3
#
_cell.length_a   1.000
_cell.length_b   1.000
_cell.length_c   1.000
_cell.angle_alpha   90.00
_cell.angle_beta   90.00
_cell.angle_gamma   90.00
#
_symmetry.space_group_name_H-M   'P 1'
#
loop_
_entity.id
_entity.type
_entity.pdbx_description
1 polymer ?
#
loop_
_entity_poly.entity_id
_entity_poly.type
_entity_poly.pdbx_seq_one_letter_code
_entity_poly.pdbx_strand_id
1 'polypeptide(L)'
;YMPIHVKVVTAEEYSKWVESEKKILAAKADDPTKVWTQNDLIARGEKVYAANCAACHQANGKGAGPIKPVDGSAVVLDADKSKMIAVMLNGQNNGAMPAWKQLSDTEIAAVMTYAKNSWSNKTGQLVQPADIKTARK
;
A
#
# COMPACT_ATOMS: atom_id res chain seq x y z
N TYR A 1 -31.19 24.63 -5.10
CA TYR A 1 -30.30 25.67 -5.62
C TYR A 1 -28.84 25.34 -5.24
N MET A 2 -28.01 25.16 -6.22
CA MET A 2 -26.58 24.81 -6.01
C MET A 2 -25.71 25.90 -6.65
N PRO A 3 -25.17 26.86 -5.87
CA PRO A 3 -24.34 27.93 -6.43
C PRO A 3 -23.00 27.38 -6.91
N ILE A 4 -22.59 27.75 -8.11
CA ILE A 4 -21.28 27.45 -8.65
C ILE A 4 -20.41 28.71 -8.54
N HIS A 5 -19.34 28.64 -7.78
CA HIS A 5 -18.37 29.72 -7.66
C HIS A 5 -17.19 29.48 -8.60
N VAL A 6 -17.00 30.38 -9.56
CA VAL A 6 -15.84 30.37 -10.47
C VAL A 6 -14.87 31.47 -10.06
N LYS A 7 -13.65 31.09 -9.72
CA LYS A 7 -12.56 32.03 -9.41
C LYS A 7 -11.51 31.98 -10.52
N VAL A 8 -11.27 33.13 -11.16
CA VAL A 8 -10.17 33.27 -12.13
C VAL A 8 -8.90 33.59 -11.36
N VAL A 9 -7.85 32.84 -11.61
CA VAL A 9 -6.54 32.96 -10.94
C VAL A 9 -5.42 32.92 -11.96
N THR A 10 -4.23 33.38 -11.58
CA THR A 10 -3.05 33.25 -12.44
C THR A 10 -2.60 31.78 -12.53
N ALA A 11 -1.81 31.44 -13.55
CA ALA A 11 -1.26 30.09 -13.72
C ALA A 11 -0.44 29.66 -12.49
N GLU A 12 0.28 30.58 -11.86
CA GLU A 12 1.06 30.30 -10.66
C GLU A 12 0.16 30.01 -9.45
N GLU A 13 -0.87 30.81 -9.22
CA GLU A 13 -1.85 30.57 -8.16
C GLU A 13 -2.60 29.24 -8.34
N TYR A 14 -2.93 28.90 -9.60
CA TYR A 14 -3.55 27.62 -9.94
C TYR A 14 -2.62 26.46 -9.62
N SER A 15 -1.34 26.53 -10.01
CA SER A 15 -0.36 25.49 -9.70
C SER A 15 -0.17 25.28 -8.20
N LYS A 16 -0.05 26.35 -7.42
CA LYS A 16 0.03 26.28 -5.95
C LYS A 16 -1.22 25.66 -5.33
N TRP A 17 -2.39 26.03 -5.84
CA TRP A 17 -3.65 25.44 -5.38
C TRP A 17 -3.73 23.94 -5.71
N VAL A 18 -3.37 23.51 -6.91
CA VAL A 18 -3.35 22.10 -7.32
C VAL A 18 -2.41 21.29 -6.43
N GLU A 19 -1.22 21.83 -6.11
CA GLU A 19 -0.28 21.15 -5.21
C GLU A 19 -0.84 21.04 -3.79
N SER A 20 -1.48 22.09 -3.28
CA SER A 20 -2.10 22.05 -1.96
C SER A 20 -3.24 21.04 -1.89
N GLU A 21 -4.11 20.97 -2.92
CA GLU A 21 -5.21 20.01 -2.98
C GLU A 21 -4.69 18.56 -3.10
N LYS A 22 -3.66 18.33 -3.90
CA LYS A 22 -2.99 17.02 -3.98
C LYS A 22 -2.45 16.59 -2.63
N LYS A 23 -1.82 17.51 -1.88
CA LYS A 23 -1.28 17.24 -0.54
C LYS A 23 -2.39 16.93 0.47
N ILE A 24 -3.51 17.67 0.43
CA ILE A 24 -4.67 17.42 1.28
C ILE A 24 -5.32 16.06 0.95
N LEU A 25 -5.48 15.74 -0.32
CA LEU A 25 -6.01 14.45 -0.76
C LEU A 25 -5.10 13.29 -0.37
N ALA A 26 -3.78 13.45 -0.51
CA ALA A 26 -2.80 12.46 -0.08
C ALA A 26 -2.87 12.24 1.45
N ALA A 27 -2.91 13.32 2.24
CA ALA A 27 -3.04 13.24 3.69
C ALA A 27 -4.33 12.54 4.13
N LYS A 28 -5.47 12.84 3.49
CA LYS A 28 -6.75 12.14 3.74
C LYS A 28 -6.69 10.67 3.31
N ALA A 29 -5.98 10.37 2.22
CA ALA A 29 -5.81 9.02 1.72
C ALA A 29 -4.89 8.17 2.61
N ASP A 30 -3.99 8.81 3.36
CA ASP A 30 -2.99 8.16 4.22
C ASP A 30 -3.29 8.28 5.71
N ASP A 31 -4.53 8.66 6.08
CA ASP A 31 -4.96 8.70 7.48
C ASP A 31 -4.88 7.29 8.11
N PRO A 32 -3.92 7.04 9.03
CA PRO A 32 -3.74 5.75 9.64
C PRO A 32 -4.81 5.42 10.69
N THR A 33 -5.70 6.36 11.00
CA THR A 33 -6.83 6.16 11.92
C THR A 33 -8.09 5.73 11.21
N LYS A 34 -8.15 5.93 9.89
CA LYS A 34 -9.29 5.50 9.07
C LYS A 34 -9.34 3.98 9.01
N VAL A 35 -10.50 3.42 9.30
CA VAL A 35 -10.80 2.02 9.07
C VAL A 35 -11.19 1.83 7.61
N TRP A 36 -10.42 1.02 6.90
CA TRP A 36 -10.59 0.75 5.48
C TRP A 36 -11.37 -0.53 5.25
N THR A 37 -12.18 -0.56 4.18
CA THR A 37 -12.78 -1.81 3.71
C THR A 37 -11.74 -2.68 3.01
N GLN A 38 -11.99 -3.99 2.96
CA GLN A 38 -11.10 -4.91 2.25
C GLN A 38 -10.97 -4.56 0.77
N ASN A 39 -12.08 -4.25 0.12
CA ASN A 39 -12.10 -3.92 -1.31
C ASN A 39 -11.30 -2.64 -1.62
N ASP A 40 -11.42 -1.60 -0.78
CA ASP A 40 -10.67 -0.36 -0.96
C ASP A 40 -9.17 -0.59 -0.80
N LEU A 41 -8.77 -1.40 0.19
CA LEU A 41 -7.36 -1.74 0.39
C LEU A 41 -6.82 -2.64 -0.73
N ILE A 42 -7.59 -3.59 -1.24
CA ILE A 42 -7.19 -4.41 -2.39
C ILE A 42 -6.97 -3.52 -3.62
N ALA A 43 -7.92 -2.63 -3.94
CA ALA A 43 -7.80 -1.74 -5.11
C ALA A 43 -6.61 -0.77 -5.01
N ARG A 44 -6.33 -0.26 -3.81
CA ARG A 44 -5.14 0.57 -3.55
C ARG A 44 -3.86 -0.27 -3.57
N GLY A 45 -3.89 -1.44 -2.96
CA GLY A 45 -2.76 -2.35 -2.86
C GLY A 45 -2.27 -2.86 -4.21
N GLU A 46 -3.18 -3.08 -5.15
CA GLU A 46 -2.85 -3.41 -6.54
C GLU A 46 -1.95 -2.34 -7.18
N LYS A 47 -2.29 -1.07 -7.00
CA LYS A 47 -1.49 0.06 -7.52
C LYS A 47 -0.12 0.15 -6.85
N VAL A 48 -0.08 -0.02 -5.52
CA VAL A 48 1.18 -0.02 -4.77
C VAL A 48 2.06 -1.20 -5.18
N TYR A 49 1.46 -2.38 -5.37
CA TYR A 49 2.16 -3.59 -5.82
C TYR A 49 2.76 -3.40 -7.22
N ALA A 50 1.97 -2.90 -8.17
CA ALA A 50 2.42 -2.65 -9.53
C ALA A 50 3.60 -1.66 -9.58
N ALA A 51 3.57 -0.62 -8.76
CA ALA A 51 4.60 0.41 -8.74
C ALA A 51 5.90 -0.01 -8.03
N ASN A 52 5.82 -0.85 -6.99
CA ASN A 52 6.96 -1.09 -6.09
C ASN A 52 7.41 -2.56 -6.03
N CYS A 53 6.53 -3.52 -6.28
CA CYS A 53 6.79 -4.94 -6.01
C CYS A 53 6.88 -5.78 -7.28
N ALA A 54 6.09 -5.43 -8.30
CA ALA A 54 5.96 -6.23 -9.53
C ALA A 54 7.26 -6.35 -10.33
N ALA A 55 8.17 -5.38 -10.21
CA ALA A 55 9.48 -5.42 -10.87
C ALA A 55 10.29 -6.66 -10.46
N CYS A 56 10.20 -7.06 -9.19
CA CYS A 56 10.89 -8.23 -8.65
C CYS A 56 9.98 -9.46 -8.58
N HIS A 57 8.79 -9.30 -8.01
CA HIS A 57 7.86 -10.40 -7.76
C HIS A 57 6.94 -10.74 -8.93
N GLN A 58 7.03 -10.00 -10.04
CA GLN A 58 6.18 -10.08 -11.23
C GLN A 58 4.70 -9.75 -10.94
N ALA A 59 3.95 -9.38 -11.97
CA ALA A 59 2.53 -9.04 -11.82
C ALA A 59 1.66 -10.23 -11.35
N ASN A 60 2.11 -11.46 -11.65
CA ASN A 60 1.44 -12.69 -11.22
C ASN A 60 1.85 -13.18 -9.82
N GLY A 61 2.72 -12.46 -9.12
CA GLY A 61 3.18 -12.80 -7.78
C GLY A 61 4.12 -14.00 -7.68
N LYS A 62 4.55 -14.58 -8.80
CA LYS A 62 5.35 -15.84 -8.80
C LYS A 62 6.85 -15.63 -8.63
N GLY A 63 7.30 -14.37 -8.73
CA GLY A 63 8.72 -14.08 -8.70
C GLY A 63 9.50 -14.63 -9.91
N ALA A 64 10.81 -14.51 -9.89
CA ALA A 64 11.67 -15.04 -10.94
C ALA A 64 13.06 -15.36 -10.39
N GLY A 65 13.64 -16.48 -10.80
CA GLY A 65 14.97 -16.89 -10.38
C GLY A 65 15.12 -16.98 -8.86
N PRO A 66 16.02 -16.21 -8.22
CA PRO A 66 16.20 -16.24 -6.78
C PRO A 66 15.10 -15.52 -5.99
N ILE A 67 14.21 -14.79 -6.66
CA ILE A 67 13.13 -14.03 -6.02
C ILE A 67 11.97 -14.96 -5.73
N LYS A 68 11.70 -15.15 -4.44
CA LYS A 68 10.64 -16.03 -3.97
C LYS A 68 9.25 -15.51 -4.36
N PRO A 69 8.29 -16.41 -4.62
CA PRO A 69 6.92 -16.03 -4.92
C PRO A 69 6.24 -15.38 -3.71
N VAL A 70 5.35 -14.43 -3.99
CA VAL A 70 4.36 -13.88 -3.06
C VAL A 70 3.10 -14.75 -3.10
N ASP A 71 2.76 -15.25 -4.29
CA ASP A 71 1.69 -16.20 -4.51
C ASP A 71 2.02 -17.56 -3.86
N GLY A 72 1.17 -18.04 -2.97
CA GLY A 72 1.38 -19.28 -2.21
C GLY A 72 2.44 -19.20 -1.11
N SER A 73 2.99 -18.01 -0.81
CA SER A 73 4.01 -17.83 0.23
C SER A 73 3.45 -18.12 1.63
N ALA A 74 4.14 -18.96 2.40
CA ALA A 74 3.76 -19.27 3.78
C ALA A 74 3.65 -18.02 4.67
N VAL A 75 4.54 -17.03 4.48
CA VAL A 75 4.50 -15.76 5.23
C VAL A 75 3.26 -14.94 4.86
N VAL A 76 2.86 -14.96 3.60
CA VAL A 76 1.67 -14.23 3.12
C VAL A 76 0.38 -14.92 3.59
N LEU A 77 0.36 -16.24 3.60
CA LEU A 77 -0.80 -17.04 4.02
C LEU A 77 -0.95 -17.14 5.53
N ASP A 78 0.10 -16.83 6.30
CA ASP A 78 0.07 -16.90 7.77
C ASP A 78 -1.04 -15.98 8.34
N ALA A 79 -1.80 -16.50 9.28
CA ALA A 79 -2.81 -15.73 10.01
C ALA A 79 -2.17 -14.64 10.88
N ASP A 80 -0.95 -14.89 11.38
CA ASP A 80 -0.17 -13.89 12.09
C ASP A 80 0.48 -12.92 11.10
N LYS A 81 -0.03 -11.70 11.07
CA LYS A 81 0.44 -10.62 10.20
C LYS A 81 1.82 -10.09 10.57
N SER A 82 2.29 -10.34 11.80
CA SER A 82 3.51 -9.73 12.35
C SER A 82 4.75 -10.04 11.52
N LYS A 83 4.87 -11.28 11.03
CA LYS A 83 5.98 -11.71 10.18
C LYS A 83 6.03 -10.97 8.85
N MET A 84 4.87 -10.81 8.20
CA MET A 84 4.78 -10.07 6.94
C MET A 84 5.04 -8.58 7.15
N ILE A 85 4.53 -8.00 8.23
CA ILE A 85 4.82 -6.61 8.62
C ILE A 85 6.33 -6.40 8.84
N ALA A 86 6.96 -7.32 9.57
CA ALA A 86 8.40 -7.25 9.83
C ALA A 86 9.23 -7.30 8.52
N VAL A 87 8.85 -8.15 7.57
CA VAL A 87 9.49 -8.20 6.24
C VAL A 87 9.31 -6.88 5.50
N MET A 88 8.13 -6.29 5.51
CA MET A 88 7.87 -5.02 4.85
C MET A 88 8.67 -3.87 5.47
N LEU A 89 8.76 -3.82 6.80
CA LEU A 89 9.43 -2.73 7.50
C LEU A 89 10.95 -2.87 7.53
N ASN A 90 11.47 -4.08 7.61
CA ASN A 90 12.91 -4.32 7.83
C ASN A 90 13.63 -4.95 6.63
N GLY A 91 12.88 -5.39 5.62
CA GLY A 91 13.44 -6.17 4.53
C GLY A 91 13.79 -7.61 4.94
N GLN A 92 14.42 -8.33 4.03
CA GLN A 92 14.82 -9.72 4.24
C GLN A 92 16.06 -10.08 3.42
N ASN A 93 16.80 -11.13 3.83
CA ASN A 93 17.93 -11.69 3.12
C ASN A 93 19.02 -10.65 2.77
N ASN A 94 19.49 -9.91 3.77
CA ASN A 94 20.57 -8.91 3.62
C ASN A 94 20.25 -7.84 2.54
N GLY A 95 18.98 -7.43 2.42
CA GLY A 95 18.54 -6.41 1.47
C GLY A 95 18.11 -6.93 0.10
N ALA A 96 18.13 -8.24 -0.15
CA ALA A 96 17.55 -8.81 -1.37
C ALA A 96 16.06 -8.47 -1.50
N MET A 97 15.32 -8.45 -0.40
CA MET A 97 14.04 -7.78 -0.26
C MET A 97 14.27 -6.49 0.55
N PRO A 98 14.19 -5.32 -0.07
CA PRO A 98 14.46 -4.06 0.63
C PRO A 98 13.41 -3.74 1.70
N ALA A 99 13.79 -2.94 2.68
CA ALA A 99 12.86 -2.36 3.62
C ALA A 99 12.00 -1.27 2.95
N TRP A 100 10.71 -1.27 3.20
CA TRP A 100 9.75 -0.34 2.61
C TRP A 100 9.26 0.72 3.61
N LYS A 101 10.17 1.20 4.47
CA LYS A 101 9.86 2.22 5.49
C LYS A 101 9.37 3.54 4.91
N GLN A 102 9.71 3.85 3.66
CA GLN A 102 9.28 5.05 2.95
C GLN A 102 7.81 5.01 2.51
N LEU A 103 7.19 3.84 2.42
CA LEU A 103 5.76 3.74 2.16
C LEU A 103 4.97 4.14 3.41
N SER A 104 3.81 4.78 3.21
CA SER A 104 2.90 5.12 4.30
C SER A 104 2.29 3.86 4.94
N ASP A 105 1.75 4.01 6.15
CA ASP A 105 1.08 2.91 6.84
C ASP A 105 -0.10 2.36 6.02
N THR A 106 -0.82 3.26 5.34
CA THR A 106 -1.94 2.89 4.45
C THR A 106 -1.45 2.13 3.22
N GLU A 107 -0.34 2.53 2.62
CA GLU A 107 0.23 1.84 1.45
C GLU A 107 0.73 0.43 1.81
N ILE A 108 1.41 0.28 2.95
CA ILE A 108 1.86 -1.03 3.42
C ILE A 108 0.66 -1.92 3.74
N ALA A 109 -0.33 -1.42 4.49
CA ALA A 109 -1.55 -2.15 4.80
C ALA A 109 -2.30 -2.60 3.53
N ALA A 110 -2.39 -1.69 2.54
CA ALA A 110 -3.05 -1.95 1.27
C ALA A 110 -2.34 -3.04 0.47
N VAL A 111 -1.02 -2.93 0.28
CA VAL A 111 -0.28 -3.93 -0.50
C VAL A 111 -0.24 -5.29 0.19
N MET A 112 -0.19 -5.34 1.52
CA MET A 112 -0.29 -6.59 2.27
C MET A 112 -1.68 -7.22 2.12
N THR A 113 -2.75 -6.44 2.24
CA THR A 113 -4.13 -6.92 2.03
C THR A 113 -4.32 -7.43 0.60
N TYR A 114 -3.80 -6.72 -0.39
CA TYR A 114 -3.79 -7.17 -1.79
C TYR A 114 -3.08 -8.52 -1.94
N ALA A 115 -1.84 -8.64 -1.46
CA ALA A 115 -1.05 -9.87 -1.57
C ALA A 115 -1.72 -11.07 -0.89
N LYS A 116 -2.39 -10.86 0.25
CA LYS A 116 -3.13 -11.91 0.98
C LYS A 116 -4.39 -12.40 0.27
N ASN A 117 -4.94 -11.61 -0.67
CA ASN A 117 -6.23 -11.89 -1.29
C ASN A 117 -6.18 -11.96 -2.83
N SER A 118 -4.99 -11.93 -3.43
CA SER A 118 -4.79 -11.95 -4.88
C SER A 118 -4.19 -13.27 -5.33
N TRP A 119 -4.30 -13.54 -6.63
CA TRP A 119 -3.86 -14.76 -7.29
C TRP A 119 -4.49 -16.01 -6.66
N SER A 120 -3.69 -16.97 -6.20
CA SER A 120 -4.19 -18.13 -5.44
C SER A 120 -4.38 -17.85 -3.95
N ASN A 121 -3.86 -16.72 -3.44
CA ASN A 121 -4.00 -16.30 -2.05
C ASN A 121 -5.42 -15.78 -1.79
N LYS A 122 -6.24 -16.54 -1.10
CA LYS A 122 -7.63 -16.19 -0.77
C LYS A 122 -7.86 -16.30 0.74
N THR A 123 -7.06 -15.55 1.51
CA THR A 123 -7.08 -15.66 2.98
C THR A 123 -8.29 -14.98 3.62
N GLY A 124 -8.93 -14.02 2.94
CA GLY A 124 -9.96 -13.16 3.53
C GLY A 124 -9.44 -12.19 4.59
N GLN A 125 -8.13 -12.18 4.84
CA GLN A 125 -7.53 -11.35 5.88
C GLN A 125 -7.34 -9.91 5.43
N LEU A 126 -7.56 -9.02 6.37
CA LEU A 126 -7.46 -7.57 6.24
C LEU A 126 -6.34 -7.06 7.15
N VAL A 127 -5.46 -6.24 6.60
CA VAL A 127 -4.43 -5.50 7.34
C VAL A 127 -4.83 -4.04 7.37
N GLN A 128 -4.99 -3.46 8.55
CA GLN A 128 -5.33 -2.05 8.71
C GLN A 128 -4.07 -1.17 8.85
N PRO A 129 -4.11 0.10 8.46
CA PRO A 129 -3.00 1.03 8.69
C PRO A 129 -2.57 1.11 10.15
N ALA A 130 -3.51 0.96 11.09
CA ALA A 130 -3.23 0.93 12.52
C ALA A 130 -2.31 -0.24 12.95
N ASP A 131 -2.40 -1.39 12.26
CA ASP A 131 -1.51 -2.54 12.50
C ASP A 131 -0.05 -2.16 12.17
N ILE A 132 0.15 -1.46 11.05
CA ILE A 132 1.47 -1.00 10.60
C ILE A 132 2.01 0.08 11.53
N LYS A 133 1.19 1.08 11.88
CA LYS A 133 1.56 2.15 12.81
C LYS A 133 2.03 1.60 14.15
N THR A 134 1.35 0.58 14.66
CA THR A 134 1.74 -0.07 15.92
C THR A 134 3.08 -0.78 15.80
N ALA A 135 3.37 -1.40 14.67
CA ALA A 135 4.61 -2.15 14.44
C ALA A 135 5.83 -1.24 14.15
N ARG A 136 5.61 0.03 13.76
CA ARG A 136 6.72 1.00 13.53
C ARG A 136 7.32 1.59 14.81
N LYS A 137 6.72 1.30 15.96
CA LYS A 137 7.18 1.82 17.25
C LYS A 137 8.47 1.17 17.72
#